data_07ec4fb81ff506cf00dcd837ef553c17
#
_entry.id   07ec4fb81ff506cf00dcd837ef553c17
#
_cell.length_a   1.000
_cell.length_b   1.000
_cell.length_c   1.000
_cell.angle_alpha   90.00
_cell.angle_beta   90.00
_cell.angle_gamma   90.00
#
_symmetry.space_group_name_H-M   'P 1'
#
loop_
_entity.id
_entity.type
_entity.pdbx_description
1 polymer ?
#
loop_
_entity_poly.entity_id
_entity_poly.type
_entity_poly.pdbx_seq_one_letter_code
_entity_poly.pdbx_strand_id
1 'polypeptide(L)'
;MLHAWRWVTLLLLLLAAAPAAADPRLPAIFSDHMVLQQQMPIGVWGWAAPDERIEVRLRTQRVSTTADRDGRWRVTLAPEMAGGPDELAIAGATVTKRFADVLVGEVWVGSGQSNMQWEVRQAQDADTEIAAADHPRIRLFSVDGMFRGTST
;
A
#
# COMPACT_ATOMS: atom_id res chain seq x y z
N MET A 1 -56.68 1.62 -16.01
CA MET A 1 -55.91 1.65 -14.74
C MET A 1 -54.65 0.76 -14.72
N LEU A 2 -54.36 -0.01 -15.78
CA LEU A 2 -53.17 -0.93 -15.83
C LEU A 2 -51.85 -0.29 -16.25
N HIS A 3 -51.84 0.96 -16.75
CA HIS A 3 -50.60 1.61 -17.25
C HIS A 3 -49.81 2.39 -16.17
N ALA A 4 -50.46 2.80 -15.08
CA ALA A 4 -49.81 3.54 -14.03
C ALA A 4 -48.83 2.67 -13.18
N TRP A 5 -49.09 1.40 -13.01
CA TRP A 5 -48.26 0.48 -12.24
C TRP A 5 -46.95 0.08 -12.94
N ARG A 6 -46.93 0.15 -14.27
CA ARG A 6 -45.72 -0.17 -15.05
C ARG A 6 -44.61 0.88 -14.86
N TRP A 7 -44.97 2.14 -14.65
CA TRP A 7 -44.03 3.21 -14.43
C TRP A 7 -43.48 3.24 -12.98
N VAL A 8 -44.29 2.83 -12.00
CA VAL A 8 -43.85 2.74 -10.60
C VAL A 8 -42.85 1.60 -10.43
N THR A 9 -43.03 0.45 -11.09
CA THR A 9 -42.04 -0.64 -11.05
C THR A 9 -40.74 -0.30 -11.78
N LEU A 10 -40.79 0.48 -12.86
CA LEU A 10 -39.56 0.95 -13.55
C LEU A 10 -38.79 1.97 -12.71
N LEU A 11 -39.48 2.83 -11.97
CA LEU A 11 -38.87 3.83 -11.09
C LEU A 11 -38.21 3.19 -9.85
N LEU A 12 -38.76 2.10 -9.32
CA LEU A 12 -38.19 1.35 -8.20
C LEU A 12 -36.93 0.54 -8.58
N LEU A 13 -36.80 0.12 -9.85
CA LEU A 13 -35.62 -0.59 -10.35
C LEU A 13 -34.41 0.34 -10.59
N LEU A 14 -34.65 1.64 -10.74
CA LEU A 14 -33.56 2.63 -10.92
C LEU A 14 -32.90 3.09 -9.61
N LEU A 15 -33.47 2.73 -8.44
CA LEU A 15 -32.96 3.16 -7.13
C LEU A 15 -31.97 2.20 -6.46
N ALA A 16 -31.58 1.10 -7.10
CA ALA A 16 -30.84 0.03 -6.42
C ALA A 16 -29.41 -0.21 -6.92
N ALA A 17 -28.79 0.73 -7.62
CA ALA A 17 -27.37 0.65 -7.90
C ALA A 17 -26.59 1.46 -6.85
N ALA A 18 -26.56 0.98 -5.60
CA ALA A 18 -25.52 1.41 -4.69
C ALA A 18 -24.17 1.00 -5.28
N PRO A 19 -23.18 1.91 -5.43
CA PRO A 19 -21.86 1.51 -5.87
C PRO A 19 -21.36 0.42 -4.92
N ALA A 20 -21.00 -0.73 -5.47
CA ALA A 20 -20.38 -1.79 -4.68
C ALA A 20 -19.07 -1.22 -4.13
N ALA A 21 -18.99 -1.05 -2.81
CA ALA A 21 -17.76 -0.66 -2.15
C ALA A 21 -16.71 -1.73 -2.50
N ALA A 22 -15.66 -1.34 -3.21
CA ALA A 22 -14.56 -2.24 -3.53
C ALA A 22 -13.50 -2.10 -2.43
N ASP A 23 -12.95 -3.22 -1.96
CA ASP A 23 -11.86 -3.19 -0.98
C ASP A 23 -10.71 -2.32 -1.49
N PRO A 24 -10.13 -1.45 -0.63
CA PRO A 24 -8.96 -0.67 -1.01
C PRO A 24 -7.82 -1.58 -1.47
N ARG A 25 -7.31 -1.35 -2.67
CA ARG A 25 -6.14 -2.05 -3.21
C ARG A 25 -4.92 -1.15 -3.08
N LEU A 26 -3.80 -1.74 -2.71
CA LEU A 26 -2.52 -1.05 -2.60
C LEU A 26 -1.47 -1.74 -3.47
N PRO A 27 -0.44 -1.01 -3.94
CA PRO A 27 0.75 -1.61 -4.53
C PRO A 27 1.43 -2.57 -3.55
N ALA A 28 2.13 -3.59 -4.09
CA ALA A 28 2.80 -4.62 -3.29
C ALA A 28 3.92 -4.09 -2.39
N ILE A 29 4.40 -2.86 -2.62
CA ILE A 29 5.34 -2.19 -1.73
C ILE A 29 4.76 -1.94 -0.32
N PHE A 30 3.42 -1.86 -0.22
CA PHE A 30 2.74 -1.82 1.08
C PHE A 30 2.47 -3.25 1.53
N SER A 31 3.24 -3.72 2.48
CA SER A 31 3.17 -5.08 3.03
C SER A 31 3.53 -5.06 4.50
N ASP A 32 3.26 -6.15 5.20
CA ASP A 32 3.84 -6.37 6.51
C ASP A 32 5.36 -6.28 6.43
N HIS A 33 5.98 -5.87 7.51
CA HIS A 33 7.44 -5.72 7.64
C HIS A 33 8.08 -4.63 6.76
N MET A 34 7.29 -3.74 6.13
CA MET A 34 7.84 -2.64 5.34
C MET A 34 8.57 -1.61 6.19
N VAL A 35 9.40 -0.79 5.53
CA VAL A 35 10.03 0.40 6.12
C VAL A 35 9.53 1.64 5.39
N LEU A 36 9.07 2.64 6.13
CA LEU A 36 8.69 3.95 5.62
C LEU A 36 9.85 4.93 5.86
N GLN A 37 10.13 5.79 4.86
CA GLN A 37 11.23 6.76 4.97
C GLN A 37 11.00 7.74 6.11
N GLN A 38 12.00 7.87 6.99
CA GLN A 38 11.99 8.84 8.08
C GLN A 38 12.21 10.28 7.60
N GLN A 39 11.81 11.26 8.41
CA GLN A 39 12.10 12.70 8.24
C GLN A 39 11.65 13.29 6.90
N MET A 40 10.81 12.58 6.15
CA MET A 40 10.22 13.03 4.89
C MET A 40 8.70 12.80 4.91
N PRO A 41 7.92 13.58 4.14
CA PRO A 41 6.50 13.31 3.99
C PRO A 41 6.26 11.88 3.46
N ILE A 42 5.40 11.13 4.15
CA ILE A 42 5.15 9.72 3.83
C ILE A 42 3.93 9.66 2.90
N GLY A 43 4.15 9.29 1.64
CA GLY A 43 3.08 9.07 0.66
C GLY A 43 2.47 7.67 0.80
N VAL A 44 1.14 7.59 0.93
CA VAL A 44 0.38 6.34 0.86
C VAL A 44 -0.67 6.48 -0.22
N TRP A 45 -0.79 5.48 -1.11
CA TRP A 45 -1.68 5.54 -2.26
C TRP A 45 -2.20 4.17 -2.67
N GLY A 46 -3.27 4.18 -3.44
CA GLY A 46 -3.87 2.95 -3.96
C GLY A 46 -5.12 3.21 -4.79
N TRP A 47 -5.99 2.21 -4.84
CA TRP A 47 -7.25 2.23 -5.56
C TRP A 47 -8.38 1.78 -4.64
N ALA A 48 -9.55 2.36 -4.86
CA ALA A 48 -10.81 2.06 -4.16
C ALA A 48 -11.99 2.28 -5.13
N ALA A 49 -13.22 2.16 -4.66
CA ALA A 49 -14.35 2.59 -5.46
C ALA A 49 -14.30 4.11 -5.71
N PRO A 50 -14.76 4.61 -6.88
CA PRO A 50 -14.92 6.04 -7.08
C PRO A 50 -15.73 6.69 -5.95
N ASP A 51 -15.30 7.89 -5.54
CA ASP A 51 -15.90 8.67 -4.44
C ASP A 51 -15.84 7.99 -3.06
N GLU A 52 -15.14 6.85 -2.93
CA GLU A 52 -14.95 6.20 -1.64
C GLU A 52 -14.02 7.01 -0.75
N ARG A 53 -14.45 7.21 0.51
CA ARG A 53 -13.62 7.84 1.53
C ARG A 53 -12.63 6.84 2.09
N ILE A 54 -11.35 7.21 2.05
CA ILE A 54 -10.24 6.44 2.61
C ILE A 54 -9.63 7.20 3.78
N GLU A 55 -9.36 6.50 4.87
CA GLU A 55 -8.63 7.03 6.01
C GLU A 55 -7.36 6.20 6.23
N VAL A 56 -6.22 6.87 6.32
CA VAL A 56 -4.92 6.26 6.62
C VAL A 56 -4.49 6.66 8.02
N ARG A 57 -4.05 5.68 8.79
CA ARG A 57 -3.57 5.86 10.18
C ARG A 57 -2.17 5.28 10.32
N LEU A 58 -1.29 6.06 10.93
CA LEU A 58 0.04 5.65 11.35
C LEU A 58 0.38 6.35 12.65
N ARG A 59 0.68 5.62 13.71
CA ARG A 59 0.92 6.19 15.05
C ARG A 59 -0.24 7.11 15.48
N THR A 60 0.05 8.37 15.76
CA THR A 60 -0.95 9.38 16.14
C THR A 60 -1.60 10.07 14.94
N GLN A 61 -1.06 9.89 13.74
CA GLN A 61 -1.55 10.54 12.53
C GLN A 61 -2.78 9.83 11.98
N ARG A 62 -3.74 10.64 11.51
CA ARG A 62 -4.94 10.19 10.83
C ARG A 62 -5.26 11.17 9.71
N VAL A 63 -5.18 10.71 8.46
CA VAL A 63 -5.42 11.54 7.28
C VAL A 63 -6.44 10.86 6.40
N SER A 64 -7.42 11.63 5.91
CA SER A 64 -8.47 11.12 5.01
C SER A 64 -8.37 11.77 3.64
N THR A 65 -8.81 11.02 2.64
CA THR A 65 -8.98 11.47 1.26
C THR A 65 -10.21 10.80 0.66
N THR A 66 -10.55 11.18 -0.58
CA THR A 66 -11.59 10.53 -1.37
C THR A 66 -10.97 10.04 -2.67
N ALA A 67 -11.30 8.82 -3.09
CA ALA A 67 -10.88 8.28 -4.36
C ALA A 67 -11.49 9.10 -5.51
N ASP A 68 -10.72 9.32 -6.55
CA ASP A 68 -11.18 10.04 -7.74
C ASP A 68 -12.10 9.16 -8.61
N ARG A 69 -12.52 9.68 -9.78
CA ARG A 69 -13.40 8.98 -10.72
C ARG A 69 -12.78 7.70 -11.30
N ASP A 70 -11.44 7.62 -11.31
CA ASP A 70 -10.68 6.43 -11.73
C ASP A 70 -10.42 5.48 -10.56
N GLY A 71 -10.96 5.79 -9.38
CA GLY A 71 -10.78 5.05 -8.14
C GLY A 71 -9.39 5.26 -7.50
N ARG A 72 -8.58 6.20 -7.97
CA ARG A 72 -7.24 6.46 -7.40
C ARG A 72 -7.36 7.35 -6.17
N TRP A 73 -6.56 7.05 -5.17
CA TRP A 73 -6.46 7.89 -3.98
C TRP A 73 -5.00 8.02 -3.52
N ARG A 74 -4.71 9.11 -2.85
CA ARG A 74 -3.41 9.36 -2.22
C ARG A 74 -3.60 10.23 -0.99
N VAL A 75 -2.81 9.93 0.06
CA VAL A 75 -2.60 10.80 1.21
C VAL A 75 -1.11 11.03 1.43
N THR A 76 -0.80 12.08 2.12
CA THR A 76 0.56 12.38 2.59
C THR A 76 0.51 12.57 4.10
N LEU A 77 1.20 11.70 4.83
CA LEU A 77 1.40 11.83 6.26
C LEU A 77 2.57 12.77 6.52
N ALA A 78 2.56 13.42 7.67
CA ALA A 78 3.69 14.25 8.10
C ALA A 78 4.95 13.39 8.33
N PRO A 79 6.14 14.00 8.25
CA PRO A 79 7.38 13.31 8.57
C PRO A 79 7.37 12.69 9.96
N GLU A 80 7.95 11.50 10.07
CA GLU A 80 8.10 10.77 11.32
C GLU A 80 9.58 10.51 11.63
N MET A 81 9.89 10.37 12.90
CA MET A 81 11.21 9.94 13.35
C MET A 81 11.33 8.42 13.28
N ALA A 82 12.56 7.92 13.11
CA ALA A 82 12.85 6.50 13.13
C ALA A 82 12.26 5.81 14.37
N GLY A 83 11.71 4.63 14.16
CA GLY A 83 11.10 3.84 15.24
C GLY A 83 10.23 2.72 14.72
N GLY A 84 9.41 2.19 15.60
CA GLY A 84 8.56 1.05 15.38
C GLY A 84 9.01 -0.17 16.21
N PRO A 85 8.34 -1.31 16.05
CA PRO A 85 7.33 -1.59 15.03
C PRO A 85 5.99 -0.88 15.30
N ASP A 86 5.35 -0.41 14.23
CA ASP A 86 4.06 0.25 14.22
C ASP A 86 3.06 -0.54 13.35
N GLU A 87 1.80 -0.11 13.32
CA GLU A 87 0.78 -0.58 12.38
C GLU A 87 0.42 0.57 11.42
N LEU A 88 0.40 0.29 10.12
CA LEU A 88 -0.24 1.14 9.12
C LEU A 88 -1.63 0.59 8.82
N ALA A 89 -2.68 1.37 9.07
CA ALA A 89 -4.05 0.97 8.78
C ALA A 89 -4.67 1.86 7.70
N ILE A 90 -5.35 1.23 6.74
CA ILE A 90 -6.08 1.88 5.65
C ILE A 90 -7.54 1.44 5.74
N ALA A 91 -8.41 2.36 6.16
CA ALA A 91 -9.83 2.12 6.28
C ALA A 91 -10.56 2.65 5.04
N GLY A 92 -11.24 1.77 4.34
CA GLY A 92 -12.26 2.08 3.34
C GLY A 92 -13.66 2.08 3.96
N ALA A 93 -14.69 2.09 3.12
CA ALA A 93 -16.09 2.12 3.57
C ALA A 93 -16.49 0.85 4.32
N THR A 94 -16.02 -0.31 3.92
CA THR A 94 -16.42 -1.62 4.46
C THR A 94 -15.28 -2.41 5.07
N VAL A 95 -14.05 -2.20 4.61
CA VAL A 95 -12.87 -2.99 4.98
C VAL A 95 -11.75 -2.09 5.47
N THR A 96 -11.04 -2.55 6.49
CA THR A 96 -9.77 -1.95 6.93
C THR A 96 -8.64 -2.93 6.66
N LYS A 97 -7.70 -2.51 5.83
CA LYS A 97 -6.42 -3.22 5.66
C LYS A 97 -5.44 -2.75 6.71
N ARG A 98 -4.70 -3.69 7.29
CA ARG A 98 -3.68 -3.44 8.32
C ARG A 98 -2.38 -4.08 7.90
N PHE A 99 -1.31 -3.34 8.05
CA PHE A 99 0.06 -3.83 7.86
C PHE A 99 0.77 -3.76 9.19
N ALA A 100 1.24 -4.90 9.64
CA ALA A 100 1.93 -5.06 10.92
C ALA A 100 3.45 -4.94 10.76
N ASP A 101 4.12 -4.73 11.88
CA ASP A 101 5.59 -4.66 11.98
C ASP A 101 6.19 -3.63 10.98
N VAL A 102 5.53 -2.48 10.86
CA VAL A 102 6.00 -1.37 10.04
C VAL A 102 7.07 -0.59 10.79
N LEU A 103 8.23 -0.42 10.18
CA LEU A 103 9.28 0.44 10.71
C LEU A 103 9.26 1.81 10.02
N VAL A 104 9.68 2.84 10.72
CA VAL A 104 10.08 4.11 10.14
C VAL A 104 11.60 4.19 10.24
N GLY A 105 12.29 4.42 9.13
CA GLY A 105 13.77 4.41 9.11
C GLY A 105 14.31 4.86 7.76
N GLU A 106 15.57 4.54 7.48
CA GLU A 106 16.20 4.84 6.21
C GLU A 106 15.78 3.81 5.13
N VAL A 107 15.40 4.31 3.96
CA VAL A 107 15.07 3.49 2.79
C VAL A 107 16.14 3.71 1.72
N TRP A 108 16.82 2.63 1.38
CA TRP A 108 17.86 2.63 0.35
C TRP A 108 17.35 1.94 -0.91
N VAL A 109 17.65 2.52 -2.06
CA VAL A 109 17.36 1.91 -3.36
C VAL A 109 18.66 1.40 -3.97
N GLY A 110 18.79 0.08 -4.07
CA GLY A 110 19.88 -0.58 -4.78
C GLY A 110 19.42 -0.90 -6.21
N SER A 111 20.17 -0.41 -7.19
CA SER A 111 19.87 -0.66 -8.61
C SER A 111 21.18 -0.80 -9.38
N GLY A 112 21.16 -1.57 -10.46
CA GLY A 112 22.33 -1.76 -11.32
C GLY A 112 22.20 -2.95 -12.25
N GLN A 113 23.32 -3.49 -12.64
CA GLN A 113 23.43 -4.66 -13.52
C GLN A 113 23.98 -5.88 -12.74
N SER A 114 24.86 -6.66 -13.37
CA SER A 114 25.40 -7.91 -12.80
C SER A 114 26.01 -7.77 -11.40
N ASN A 115 26.62 -6.63 -11.08
CA ASN A 115 27.17 -6.39 -9.73
C ASN A 115 26.12 -6.34 -8.64
N MET A 116 24.87 -5.98 -8.98
CA MET A 116 23.74 -6.02 -8.02
C MET A 116 23.20 -7.44 -7.80
N GLN A 117 23.63 -8.40 -8.61
CA GLN A 117 23.31 -9.82 -8.46
C GLN A 117 24.42 -10.59 -7.72
N TRP A 118 25.50 -9.89 -7.31
CA TRP A 118 26.60 -10.51 -6.59
C TRP A 118 26.15 -10.89 -5.19
N GLU A 119 26.13 -12.19 -4.95
CA GLU A 119 25.68 -12.72 -3.67
C GLU A 119 26.78 -12.66 -2.62
N VAL A 120 26.44 -12.47 -1.35
CA VAL A 120 27.38 -12.44 -0.21
C VAL A 120 28.25 -13.71 -0.18
N ARG A 121 27.70 -14.86 -0.53
CA ARG A 121 28.46 -16.14 -0.61
C ARG A 121 29.65 -16.12 -1.59
N GLN A 122 29.72 -15.14 -2.47
CA GLN A 122 30.80 -14.96 -3.43
C GLN A 122 31.78 -13.84 -3.01
N ALA A 123 31.51 -13.20 -1.86
CA ALA A 123 32.36 -12.14 -1.33
C ALA A 123 33.51 -12.73 -0.49
N GLN A 124 34.49 -11.90 -0.16
CA GLN A 124 35.54 -12.26 0.80
C GLN A 124 34.90 -12.45 2.17
N ASP A 125 35.38 -13.42 2.94
CA ASP A 125 34.95 -13.75 4.31
C ASP A 125 33.44 -14.05 4.42
N ALA A 126 32.83 -14.58 3.35
CA ALA A 126 31.40 -14.85 3.21
C ALA A 126 30.77 -15.59 4.39
N ASP A 127 31.41 -16.65 4.89
CA ASP A 127 30.86 -17.45 5.99
C ASP A 127 30.77 -16.62 7.29
N THR A 128 31.75 -15.76 7.55
CA THR A 128 31.75 -14.85 8.70
C THR A 128 30.66 -13.80 8.59
N GLU A 129 30.53 -13.18 7.40
CA GLU A 129 29.51 -12.19 7.13
C GLU A 129 28.08 -12.77 7.21
N ILE A 130 27.86 -13.96 6.66
CA ILE A 130 26.58 -14.66 6.72
C ILE A 130 26.23 -15.01 8.17
N ALA A 131 27.19 -15.52 8.95
CA ALA A 131 26.97 -15.84 10.36
C ALA A 131 26.64 -14.60 11.23
N ALA A 132 27.15 -13.43 10.85
CA ALA A 132 26.90 -12.17 11.54
C ALA A 132 25.66 -11.40 11.03
N ALA A 133 24.97 -11.88 9.99
CA ALA A 133 23.91 -11.17 9.29
C ALA A 133 22.54 -11.18 10.01
N ASP A 134 22.48 -11.38 11.32
CA ASP A 134 21.23 -11.29 12.08
C ASP A 134 20.91 -9.82 12.43
N HIS A 135 20.27 -9.15 11.48
CA HIS A 135 19.88 -7.75 11.62
C HIS A 135 18.35 -7.59 11.46
N PRO A 136 17.54 -7.92 12.46
CA PRO A 136 16.07 -7.98 12.34
C PRO A 136 15.40 -6.64 12.02
N ARG A 137 16.13 -5.51 12.11
CA ARG A 137 15.65 -4.18 11.71
C ARG A 137 16.03 -3.79 10.28
N ILE A 138 16.81 -4.60 9.57
CA ILE A 138 17.07 -4.43 8.13
C ILE A 138 16.05 -5.26 7.37
N ARG A 139 15.29 -4.63 6.52
CA ARG A 139 14.23 -5.25 5.70
C ARG A 139 14.64 -5.20 4.23
N LEU A 140 14.49 -6.31 3.54
CA LEU A 140 14.82 -6.41 2.11
C LEU A 140 13.52 -6.54 1.32
N PHE A 141 13.41 -5.75 0.26
CA PHE A 141 12.31 -5.82 -0.68
C PHE A 141 12.87 -5.89 -2.10
N SER A 142 12.54 -6.95 -2.82
CA SER A 142 12.94 -7.11 -4.23
C SER A 142 11.78 -6.72 -5.14
N VAL A 143 12.08 -5.91 -6.15
CA VAL A 143 11.15 -5.54 -7.22
C VAL A 143 11.24 -6.48 -8.42
N ASP A 144 11.97 -7.58 -8.31
CA ASP A 144 12.11 -8.56 -9.37
C ASP A 144 10.75 -9.08 -9.83
N GLY A 145 10.45 -8.93 -11.11
CA GLY A 145 9.19 -9.33 -11.71
C GLY A 145 8.07 -8.29 -11.64
N MET A 146 8.16 -7.23 -10.84
CA MET A 146 7.16 -6.16 -10.83
C MET A 146 7.17 -5.32 -12.11
N PHE A 147 8.32 -5.25 -12.80
CA PHE A 147 8.53 -4.49 -14.04
C PHE A 147 8.76 -5.38 -15.26
N ARG A 148 8.49 -6.68 -15.18
CA ARG A 148 8.31 -7.46 -16.40
C ARG A 148 7.00 -7.04 -17.04
N GLY A 149 7.00 -5.84 -17.62
CA GLY A 149 5.99 -5.45 -18.56
C GLY A 149 6.00 -6.50 -19.68
N THR A 150 4.85 -7.05 -19.97
CA THR A 150 4.61 -7.77 -21.21
C THR A 150 4.96 -6.80 -22.34
N SER A 151 6.19 -6.91 -22.87
CA SER A 151 6.49 -6.38 -24.18
C SER A 151 5.70 -7.26 -25.15
N THR A 152 4.56 -6.77 -25.56
CA THR A 152 3.87 -7.20 -26.78
C THR A 152 4.49 -6.50 -27.96
#